data_2dde8cb5d41e36b033b2d15a4045ec3f
#
_entry.id   2dde8cb5d41e36b033b2d15a4045ec3f
#
_cell.length_a   1.000
_cell.length_b   1.000
_cell.length_c   1.000
_cell.angle_alpha   90.00
_cell.angle_beta   90.00
_cell.angle_gamma   90.00
#
_symmetry.space_group_name_H-M   'P 1'
#
loop_
_entity.id
_entity.type
_entity.pdbx_description
1 polymer ?
#
loop_
_entity_poly.entity_id
_entity_poly.type
_entity_poly.pdbx_seq_one_letter_code
_entity_poly.pdbx_strand_id
1 'polypeptide(L)'
;MLFNKKNSRAIADAAEQAQVHGRSLWQDAWRRFSNNKAALCSVFILAAIILFVIAVPWVSAYTYDHTDWDNMQIPPSFSTRHYFGTDLLGRDLFTRAAAGGRISLLIGIAGALVAVVIGTLYGALAGFFGGKLDSVMMRLLEILNAFPFMFFVILLT
;
A
#
# COMPACT_ATOMS: atom_id res chain seq x y z
N MET A 1 17.21 -63.56 1.28
CA MET A 1 16.54 -62.30 1.26
C MET A 1 17.32 -61.36 2.20
N LEU A 2 18.48 -60.84 1.71
CA LEU A 2 19.37 -59.97 2.48
C LEU A 2 19.16 -58.54 1.98
N PHE A 3 18.18 -57.86 2.54
CA PHE A 3 18.07 -56.42 2.35
C PHE A 3 19.34 -55.78 2.90
N ASN A 4 20.11 -55.20 2.02
CA ASN A 4 21.45 -54.68 2.27
C ASN A 4 21.38 -53.55 3.31
N LYS A 5 21.74 -53.87 4.57
CA LYS A 5 21.80 -52.94 5.73
C LYS A 5 22.62 -51.66 5.45
N LYS A 6 23.44 -51.69 4.40
CA LYS A 6 24.24 -50.56 3.92
C LYS A 6 23.38 -49.54 3.16
N ASN A 7 22.39 -50.00 2.39
CA ASN A 7 21.46 -49.11 1.67
C ASN A 7 20.45 -48.43 2.60
N SER A 8 20.01 -49.14 3.66
CA SER A 8 19.08 -48.49 4.63
C SER A 8 19.78 -47.43 5.48
N ARG A 9 21.07 -47.58 5.77
CA ARG A 9 21.84 -46.51 6.45
C ARG A 9 22.07 -45.32 5.51
N ALA A 10 22.44 -45.56 4.26
CA ALA A 10 22.61 -44.49 3.29
C ALA A 10 21.29 -43.69 3.01
N ILE A 11 20.14 -44.36 3.06
CA ILE A 11 18.82 -43.71 2.93
C ILE A 11 18.51 -42.93 4.21
N ALA A 12 18.83 -43.48 5.40
CA ALA A 12 18.63 -42.74 6.66
C ALA A 12 19.54 -41.55 6.76
N ASP A 13 20.81 -41.66 6.40
CA ASP A 13 21.76 -40.54 6.37
C ASP A 13 21.36 -39.46 5.34
N ALA A 14 20.85 -39.90 4.17
CA ALA A 14 20.32 -38.97 3.16
C ALA A 14 19.03 -38.31 3.62
N ALA A 15 18.16 -38.99 4.37
CA ALA A 15 16.95 -38.42 4.95
C ALA A 15 17.27 -37.45 6.10
N GLU A 16 18.31 -37.73 6.88
CA GLU A 16 18.78 -36.86 7.94
C GLU A 16 19.50 -35.59 7.39
N GLN A 17 20.25 -35.74 6.29
CA GLN A 17 20.80 -34.58 5.55
C GLN A 17 19.74 -33.79 4.78
N ALA A 18 18.64 -34.43 4.42
CA ALA A 18 17.47 -33.82 3.84
C ALA A 18 16.54 -33.18 4.90
N GLN A 19 16.94 -33.12 6.17
CA GLN A 19 16.27 -32.27 7.15
C GLN A 19 16.38 -30.83 6.63
N VAL A 20 15.39 -30.48 5.84
CA VAL A 20 15.15 -29.13 5.38
C VAL A 20 15.12 -28.25 6.62
N HIS A 21 16.17 -27.46 6.84
CA HIS A 21 16.15 -26.44 7.86
C HIS A 21 14.89 -25.63 7.63
N GLY A 22 13.89 -25.84 8.47
CA GLY A 22 12.62 -25.15 8.40
C GLY A 22 12.86 -23.65 8.48
N ARG A 23 12.85 -22.98 7.32
CA ARG A 23 12.99 -21.54 7.28
C ARG A 23 11.71 -20.93 7.80
N SER A 24 11.84 -19.94 8.65
CA SER A 24 10.70 -19.12 9.08
C SER A 24 10.02 -18.52 7.85
N LEU A 25 8.69 -18.53 7.81
CA LEU A 25 7.89 -17.91 6.74
C LEU A 25 8.32 -16.47 6.47
N TRP A 26 8.71 -15.74 7.52
CA TRP A 26 9.21 -14.36 7.43
C TRP A 26 10.57 -14.26 6.72
N GLN A 27 11.48 -15.20 6.98
CA GLN A 27 12.79 -15.24 6.30
C GLN A 27 12.63 -15.49 4.80
N ASP A 28 11.71 -16.38 4.44
CA ASP A 28 11.44 -16.70 3.03
C ASP A 28 10.74 -15.53 2.33
N ALA A 29 9.77 -14.90 2.98
CA ALA A 29 9.09 -13.71 2.48
C ALA A 29 10.08 -12.55 2.28
N TRP A 30 10.95 -12.28 3.26
CA TRP A 30 11.96 -11.23 3.18
C TRP A 30 12.95 -11.48 2.04
N ARG A 31 13.42 -12.72 1.88
CA ARG A 31 14.34 -13.10 0.80
C ARG A 31 13.70 -12.92 -0.58
N ARG A 32 12.45 -13.35 -0.74
CA ARG A 32 11.71 -13.15 -2.00
C ARG A 32 11.51 -11.68 -2.31
N PHE A 33 11.17 -10.90 -1.30
CA PHE A 33 11.01 -9.46 -1.41
C PHE A 33 12.33 -8.77 -1.78
N SER A 34 13.43 -9.05 -1.06
CA SER A 34 14.74 -8.43 -1.30
C SER A 34 15.37 -8.82 -2.65
N ASN A 35 15.00 -9.98 -3.21
CA ASN A 35 15.44 -10.38 -4.54
C ASN A 35 14.62 -9.73 -5.67
N ASN A 36 13.47 -9.15 -5.35
CA ASN A 36 12.62 -8.48 -6.34
C ASN A 36 12.99 -7.00 -6.43
N LYS A 37 13.78 -6.65 -7.46
CA LYS A 37 14.23 -5.26 -7.70
C LYS A 37 13.06 -4.27 -7.86
N ALA A 38 11.98 -4.71 -8.51
CA ALA A 38 10.81 -3.85 -8.68
C ALA A 38 10.12 -3.55 -7.33
N ALA A 39 10.00 -4.56 -6.46
CA ALA A 39 9.44 -4.38 -5.12
C ALA A 39 10.31 -3.43 -4.26
N LEU A 40 11.63 -3.59 -4.30
CA LEU A 40 12.54 -2.67 -3.60
C LEU A 40 12.41 -1.24 -4.13
N CYS A 41 12.41 -1.06 -5.46
CA CYS A 41 12.23 0.25 -6.07
C CYS A 41 10.92 0.91 -5.64
N SER A 42 9.82 0.16 -5.61
CA SER A 42 8.51 0.65 -5.16
C SER A 42 8.52 1.11 -3.71
N VAL A 43 9.20 0.38 -2.82
CA VAL A 43 9.35 0.78 -1.41
C VAL A 43 10.17 2.06 -1.28
N PHE A 44 11.26 2.20 -2.05
CA PHE A 44 12.05 3.43 -2.04
C PHE A 44 11.24 4.64 -2.52
N ILE A 45 10.47 4.49 -3.60
CA ILE A 45 9.60 5.56 -4.10
C ILE A 45 8.54 5.93 -3.05
N LEU A 46 7.89 4.93 -2.44
CA LEU A 46 6.90 5.16 -1.41
C LEU A 46 7.51 5.85 -0.18
N ALA A 47 8.67 5.39 0.27
CA ALA A 47 9.40 6.03 1.37
C ALA A 47 9.78 7.48 1.05
N ALA A 48 10.22 7.77 -0.19
CA ALA A 48 10.51 9.12 -0.63
C ALA A 48 9.27 10.02 -0.63
N ILE A 49 8.11 9.51 -1.07
CA ILE A 49 6.83 10.24 -1.02
C ILE A 49 6.43 10.53 0.43
N ILE A 50 6.51 9.53 1.32
CA ILE A 50 6.19 9.70 2.74
C ILE A 50 7.12 10.73 3.38
N LEU A 51 8.42 10.64 3.10
CA LEU A 51 9.40 11.60 3.60
C LEU A 51 9.12 13.03 3.09
N PHE A 52 8.80 13.18 1.80
CA PHE A 52 8.40 14.44 1.20
C PHE A 52 7.19 15.05 1.92
N VAL A 53 6.13 14.29 2.11
CA VAL A 53 4.89 14.72 2.76
C VAL A 53 5.10 15.16 4.21
N ILE A 54 6.02 14.49 4.92
CA ILE A 54 6.35 14.81 6.32
C ILE A 54 7.31 15.99 6.41
N ALA A 55 8.33 16.04 5.55
CA ALA A 55 9.41 17.01 5.65
C ALA A 55 9.02 18.41 5.13
N VAL A 56 8.21 18.50 4.08
CA VAL A 56 7.89 19.77 3.43
C VAL A 56 7.29 20.82 4.38
N PRO A 57 6.37 20.52 5.30
CA PRO A 57 5.83 21.51 6.24
C PRO A 57 6.90 22.11 7.17
N TRP A 58 8.04 21.46 7.36
CA TRP A 58 9.14 21.92 8.21
C TRP A 58 10.21 22.69 7.42
N VAL A 59 10.32 22.41 6.12
CA VAL A 59 11.36 22.97 5.24
C VAL A 59 10.86 24.15 4.43
N SER A 60 9.57 24.16 4.10
CA SER A 60 8.99 25.23 3.29
C SER A 60 8.87 26.52 4.07
N ALA A 61 9.07 27.64 3.36
CA ALA A 61 8.86 28.99 3.89
C ALA A 61 7.37 29.37 3.95
N TYR A 62 6.52 28.64 3.24
CA TYR A 62 5.10 28.94 3.07
C TYR A 62 4.21 27.86 3.68
N THR A 63 3.02 28.25 4.15
CA THR A 63 1.96 27.31 4.52
C THR A 63 1.08 26.99 3.31
N TYR A 64 0.34 25.87 3.35
CA TYR A 64 -0.47 25.40 2.21
C TYR A 64 -1.61 26.34 1.81
N ASP A 65 -2.06 27.19 2.73
CA ASP A 65 -3.14 28.18 2.60
C ASP A 65 -2.61 29.61 2.34
N HIS A 66 -1.30 29.81 2.48
CA HIS A 66 -0.68 31.13 2.24
C HIS A 66 -0.83 31.53 0.77
N THR A 67 -1.26 32.77 0.54
CA THR A 67 -1.41 33.38 -0.78
C THR A 67 -0.40 34.51 -0.94
N ASP A 68 0.47 34.40 -1.93
CA ASP A 68 1.43 35.44 -2.32
C ASP A 68 0.90 36.19 -3.55
N TRP A 69 0.31 37.36 -3.31
CA TRP A 69 -0.32 38.15 -4.35
C TRP A 69 0.68 38.74 -5.35
N ASP A 70 1.94 38.90 -4.93
CA ASP A 70 2.98 39.49 -5.78
C ASP A 70 3.59 38.43 -6.71
N ASN A 71 3.46 37.16 -6.36
CA ASN A 71 4.06 36.04 -7.08
C ASN A 71 2.99 35.05 -7.58
N MET A 72 1.93 35.54 -8.21
CA MET A 72 0.90 34.70 -8.81
C MET A 72 1.41 34.08 -10.11
N GLN A 73 1.13 32.81 -10.30
CA GLN A 73 1.40 32.05 -11.54
C GLN A 73 2.85 32.10 -11.98
N ILE A 74 3.80 32.15 -11.05
CA ILE A 74 5.23 32.12 -11.38
C ILE A 74 5.71 30.68 -11.59
N PRO A 75 6.69 30.47 -12.48
CA PRO A 75 7.35 29.18 -12.65
C PRO A 75 8.19 28.79 -11.42
N PRO A 76 8.65 27.52 -11.33
CA PRO A 76 9.54 27.06 -10.27
C PRO A 76 10.75 28.00 -10.08
N SER A 77 10.96 28.47 -8.84
CA SER A 77 11.99 29.46 -8.51
C SER A 77 12.62 29.20 -7.15
N PHE A 78 13.96 29.22 -7.12
CA PHE A 78 14.72 29.13 -5.88
C PHE A 78 14.85 30.48 -5.18
N SER A 79 14.82 31.59 -5.94
CA SER A 79 14.96 32.95 -5.39
C SER A 79 13.76 33.35 -4.55
N THR A 80 12.56 33.01 -4.99
CA THR A 80 11.30 33.26 -4.28
C THR A 80 10.93 32.11 -3.34
N ARG A 81 11.70 31.02 -3.28
CA ARG A 81 11.45 29.76 -2.53
C ARG A 81 10.15 29.05 -2.92
N HIS A 82 9.59 29.35 -4.07
CA HIS A 82 8.50 28.60 -4.68
C HIS A 82 9.06 27.49 -5.56
N TYR A 83 9.50 26.39 -4.94
CA TYR A 83 10.22 25.32 -5.63
C TYR A 83 9.46 24.67 -6.77
N PHE A 84 8.14 24.61 -6.68
CA PHE A 84 7.25 24.10 -7.73
C PHE A 84 6.44 25.22 -8.41
N GLY A 85 6.77 26.50 -8.12
CA GLY A 85 6.01 27.64 -8.57
C GLY A 85 4.72 27.85 -7.76
N THR A 86 3.87 28.73 -8.28
CA THR A 86 2.59 29.11 -7.66
C THR A 86 1.41 28.86 -8.58
N ASP A 87 0.23 28.70 -8.00
CA ASP A 87 -1.05 28.61 -8.74
C ASP A 87 -1.59 29.98 -9.15
N LEU A 88 -2.77 29.99 -9.78
CA LEU A 88 -3.49 31.23 -10.18
C LEU A 88 -3.81 32.16 -9.03
N LEU A 89 -3.79 31.66 -7.79
CA LEU A 89 -4.08 32.43 -6.58
C LEU A 89 -2.80 32.75 -5.78
N GLY A 90 -1.61 32.55 -6.36
CA GLY A 90 -0.34 32.77 -5.69
C GLY A 90 0.00 31.77 -4.58
N ARG A 91 -0.65 30.60 -4.55
CA ARG A 91 -0.40 29.59 -3.52
C ARG A 91 0.76 28.69 -3.93
N ASP A 92 1.64 28.38 -2.98
CA ASP A 92 2.82 27.57 -3.22
C ASP A 92 2.46 26.11 -3.56
N LEU A 93 2.82 25.66 -4.76
CA LEU A 93 2.52 24.32 -5.24
C LEU A 93 3.30 23.23 -4.51
N PHE A 94 4.48 23.53 -3.98
CA PHE A 94 5.31 22.57 -3.24
C PHE A 94 4.64 22.16 -1.92
N THR A 95 4.16 23.12 -1.14
CA THR A 95 3.43 22.85 0.11
C THR A 95 2.07 22.23 -0.14
N ARG A 96 1.38 22.66 -1.19
CA ARG A 96 0.07 22.10 -1.57
C ARG A 96 0.18 20.65 -2.02
N ALA A 97 1.23 20.31 -2.77
CA ALA A 97 1.49 18.91 -3.15
C ALA A 97 1.73 18.02 -1.92
N ALA A 98 2.48 18.52 -0.93
CA ALA A 98 2.71 17.79 0.31
C ALA A 98 1.44 17.64 1.14
N ALA A 99 0.64 18.71 1.27
CA ALA A 99 -0.63 18.67 1.99
C ALA A 99 -1.62 17.69 1.34
N GLY A 100 -1.78 17.75 0.01
CA GLY A 100 -2.59 16.82 -0.75
C GLY A 100 -2.10 15.37 -0.61
N GLY A 101 -0.79 15.16 -0.69
CA GLY A 101 -0.16 13.87 -0.47
C GLY A 101 -0.45 13.29 0.93
N ARG A 102 -0.41 14.14 1.98
CA ARG A 102 -0.74 13.75 3.34
C ARG A 102 -2.19 13.26 3.46
N ILE A 103 -3.13 14.00 2.89
CA ILE A 103 -4.55 13.62 2.90
C ILE A 103 -4.75 12.32 2.13
N SER A 104 -4.13 12.18 0.95
CA SER A 104 -4.21 10.97 0.13
C SER A 104 -3.66 9.73 0.85
N LEU A 105 -2.52 9.86 1.53
CA LEU A 105 -1.95 8.76 2.34
C LEU A 105 -2.86 8.38 3.50
N LEU A 106 -3.42 9.36 4.22
CA LEU A 106 -4.34 9.09 5.32
C LEU A 106 -5.60 8.36 4.84
N ILE A 107 -6.21 8.83 3.76
CA ILE A 107 -7.39 8.18 3.16
C ILE A 107 -7.04 6.78 2.66
N GLY A 108 -5.88 6.62 2.01
CA GLY A 108 -5.43 5.31 1.52
C GLY A 108 -5.22 4.30 2.65
N ILE A 109 -4.56 4.71 3.74
CA ILE A 109 -4.33 3.85 4.90
C ILE A 109 -5.66 3.53 5.60
N ALA A 110 -6.51 4.53 5.84
CA ALA A 110 -7.81 4.33 6.46
C ALA A 110 -8.68 3.37 5.63
N GLY A 111 -8.76 3.59 4.32
CA GLY A 111 -9.49 2.72 3.40
C GLY A 111 -8.95 1.29 3.38
N ALA A 112 -7.62 1.12 3.37
CA ALA A 112 -7.00 -0.20 3.43
C ALA A 112 -7.31 -0.93 4.74
N LEU A 113 -7.25 -0.24 5.89
CA LEU A 113 -7.60 -0.82 7.19
C LEU A 113 -9.06 -1.27 7.23
N VAL A 114 -9.98 -0.43 6.77
CA VAL A 114 -11.41 -0.77 6.69
C VAL A 114 -11.62 -1.97 5.77
N ALA A 115 -10.99 -1.98 4.59
CA ALA A 115 -11.11 -3.08 3.64
C ALA A 115 -10.55 -4.40 4.21
N VAL A 116 -9.40 -4.36 4.90
CA VAL A 116 -8.82 -5.55 5.53
C VAL A 116 -9.72 -6.08 6.64
N VAL A 117 -10.18 -5.22 7.54
CA VAL A 117 -11.02 -5.65 8.67
C VAL A 117 -12.35 -6.20 8.17
N ILE A 118 -13.09 -5.41 7.40
CA ILE A 118 -14.42 -5.80 6.92
C ILE A 118 -14.31 -6.97 5.94
N GLY A 119 -13.39 -6.92 4.98
CA GLY A 119 -13.22 -7.97 3.97
C GLY A 119 -12.78 -9.30 4.59
N THR A 120 -11.88 -9.27 5.57
CA THR A 120 -11.44 -10.49 6.26
C THR A 120 -12.57 -11.10 7.10
N LEU A 121 -13.29 -10.29 7.87
CA LEU A 121 -14.42 -10.76 8.65
C LEU A 121 -15.55 -11.32 7.76
N TYR A 122 -15.87 -10.59 6.70
CA TYR A 122 -16.89 -11.00 5.74
C TYR A 122 -16.50 -12.30 5.02
N GLY A 123 -15.28 -12.38 4.53
CA GLY A 123 -14.78 -13.59 3.86
C GLY A 123 -14.63 -14.78 4.82
N ALA A 124 -14.20 -14.53 6.05
CA ALA A 124 -14.11 -15.59 7.07
C ALA A 124 -15.49 -16.15 7.44
N LEU A 125 -16.48 -15.30 7.60
CA LEU A 125 -17.87 -15.73 7.87
C LEU A 125 -18.43 -16.53 6.70
N ALA A 126 -18.28 -16.03 5.47
CA ALA A 126 -18.72 -16.72 4.27
C ALA A 126 -18.06 -18.11 4.13
N GLY A 127 -16.74 -18.18 4.31
CA GLY A 127 -15.99 -19.43 4.21
C GLY A 127 -16.27 -20.41 5.36
N PHE A 128 -16.48 -19.91 6.59
CA PHE A 128 -16.76 -20.75 7.76
C PHE A 128 -18.13 -21.42 7.70
N PHE A 129 -19.17 -20.66 7.37
CA PHE A 129 -20.53 -21.22 7.33
C PHE A 129 -20.84 -21.91 5.99
N GLY A 130 -20.22 -21.43 4.89
CA GLY A 130 -20.38 -22.02 3.57
C GLY A 130 -21.83 -22.10 3.06
N GLY A 131 -22.05 -22.89 2.02
CA GLY A 131 -23.38 -23.28 1.54
C GLY A 131 -24.28 -22.10 1.15
N LYS A 132 -25.51 -22.09 1.69
CA LYS A 132 -26.50 -21.05 1.36
C LYS A 132 -26.12 -19.66 1.87
N LEU A 133 -25.45 -19.57 3.01
CA LEU A 133 -25.02 -18.29 3.59
C LEU A 133 -23.96 -17.64 2.70
N ASP A 134 -22.96 -18.40 2.29
CA ASP A 134 -21.91 -17.94 1.36
C ASP A 134 -22.55 -17.44 0.05
N SER A 135 -23.47 -18.23 -0.53
CA SER A 135 -24.17 -17.83 -1.75
C SER A 135 -24.95 -16.51 -1.61
N VAL A 136 -25.61 -16.30 -0.47
CA VAL A 136 -26.34 -15.05 -0.19
C VAL A 136 -25.37 -13.88 -0.02
N MET A 137 -24.29 -14.08 0.75
CA MET A 137 -23.27 -13.07 0.96
C MET A 137 -22.59 -12.65 -0.35
N MET A 138 -22.21 -13.61 -1.20
CA MET A 138 -21.62 -13.32 -2.50
C MET A 138 -22.61 -12.59 -3.43
N ARG A 139 -23.89 -12.98 -3.43
CA ARG A 139 -24.91 -12.30 -4.23
C ARG A 139 -25.11 -10.85 -3.79
N LEU A 140 -25.02 -10.58 -2.49
CA LEU A 140 -25.09 -9.21 -1.97
C LEU A 140 -23.93 -8.35 -2.47
N LEU A 141 -22.71 -8.89 -2.49
CA LEU A 141 -21.55 -8.22 -3.07
C LEU A 141 -21.70 -7.98 -4.58
N GLU A 142 -22.24 -8.96 -5.31
CA GLU A 142 -22.51 -8.80 -6.75
C GLU A 142 -23.49 -7.64 -7.00
N ILE A 143 -24.56 -7.56 -6.21
CA ILE A 143 -25.55 -6.47 -6.32
C ILE A 143 -24.90 -5.11 -6.04
N LEU A 144 -24.10 -5.01 -4.96
CA LEU A 144 -23.39 -3.77 -4.64
C LEU A 144 -22.40 -3.35 -5.72
N ASN A 145 -21.68 -4.32 -6.30
CA ASN A 145 -20.74 -4.05 -7.39
C ASN A 145 -21.41 -3.77 -8.74
N ALA A 146 -22.65 -4.25 -8.94
CA ALA A 146 -23.41 -3.96 -10.15
C ALA A 146 -23.88 -2.50 -10.24
N PHE A 147 -23.95 -1.80 -9.10
CA PHE A 147 -24.28 -0.38 -9.08
C PHE A 147 -23.08 0.46 -9.49
N PRO A 148 -23.19 1.28 -10.55
CA PRO A 148 -22.11 2.18 -10.91
C PRO A 148 -21.84 3.18 -9.77
N PHE A 149 -20.60 3.22 -9.27
CA PHE A 149 -20.17 4.11 -8.18
C PHE A 149 -20.55 5.57 -8.41
N MET A 150 -20.55 6.03 -9.66
CA MET A 150 -20.93 7.39 -10.06
C MET A 150 -22.33 7.78 -9.61
N PHE A 151 -23.29 6.84 -9.62
CA PHE A 151 -24.66 7.13 -9.15
C PHE A 151 -24.72 7.40 -7.65
N PHE A 152 -23.90 6.71 -6.85
CA PHE A 152 -23.79 6.99 -5.41
C PHE A 152 -23.23 8.37 -5.14
N VAL A 153 -22.20 8.76 -5.90
CA VAL A 153 -21.60 10.09 -5.77
C VAL A 153 -22.62 11.18 -6.11
N ILE A 154 -23.36 11.03 -7.20
CA ILE A 154 -24.38 12.01 -7.64
C ILE A 154 -25.55 12.12 -6.64
N LEU A 155 -25.92 11.03 -5.99
CA LEU A 155 -27.01 11.04 -4.99
C LEU A 155 -26.61 11.61 -3.64
N LEU A 156 -25.32 11.67 -3.33
CA LEU A 156 -24.79 12.17 -2.06
C LEU A 156 -24.31 13.63 -2.13
N THR A 157 -24.24 14.23 -3.32
CA THR A 157 -23.91 15.63 -3.55
C THR A 157 -25.15 16.47 -3.83
#